data_3cf77093f5e7585c38f6b4480db045c1
#
_entry.id   3cf77093f5e7585c38f6b4480db045c1
#
_cell.length_a   1.000
_cell.length_b   1.000
_cell.length_c   1.000
_cell.angle_alpha   90.00
_cell.angle_beta   90.00
_cell.angle_gamma   90.00
#
_symmetry.space_group_name_H-M   'P 1'
#
loop_
_entity.id
_entity.type
_entity.pdbx_description
1 polymer ?
#
loop_
_entity_poly.entity_id
_entity_poly.type
_entity_poly.pdbx_seq_one_letter_code
_entity_poly.pdbx_strand_id
1 'polypeptide(L)'
;MTIFRKIIGPFVVFLFITGLFVLCTNYVQKQINAIKVSEKLTDTDPVENAPPIVAFTTVALGSFRGIVADILWLRTISLQDKGQYFEMVQLASWITKLQPRFTGATAYLAWNMAYNISVTFSSAEDRWRWVRRGIELIRDEALNYNPADPVLYKELGWIYQHKLGNIMDDANLYYKNQMATELMDVFGGPEPDWEYLAAMPDNEEQFKKHFNEKSPVWKALNDSGIITLDALEKTFREEKKLPEKFAEKLKDASDARFVESYLRKRWLKIKFKLDPRKIVEINNRYGELDWRLPEAHAIYWATLGIEHQLTKEPDVNCERMISQSLADSFKAGRLLVFDRNNFKSLLLAPNFNIVDAVKKEFEDIYERQKSKSFLAAKENFMVDAIVSMYNFGKYTKAEQYLLELRKEYPGNPRYRKSLEEFAIKEWMEDAKDGSMKQVMGIIDGLLFRSMYYLAYGDTETAVAHEKMAQNIYSYYRQSQGASLNRVGLAPYPEIKTKIISSCLANFPKQVSDSLRAALEEQKVLTKEDKGAPREKKD
;
A
#
# COMPACT_ATOMS: atom_id res chain seq x y z
N MET A 1 -41.81 -69.19 -4.98
CA MET A 1 -40.94 -68.93 -3.76
C MET A 1 -39.50 -68.52 -4.09
N THR A 2 -38.94 -68.92 -5.22
CA THR A 2 -37.50 -68.67 -5.58
C THR A 2 -37.18 -67.25 -6.08
N ILE A 3 -38.10 -66.51 -6.70
CA ILE A 3 -37.92 -65.15 -7.21
C ILE A 3 -37.91 -64.15 -6.06
N PHE A 4 -38.73 -64.32 -5.05
CA PHE A 4 -38.85 -63.47 -3.88
C PHE A 4 -37.52 -63.44 -3.04
N ARG A 5 -36.86 -64.60 -2.91
CA ARG A 5 -35.58 -64.76 -2.19
C ARG A 5 -34.42 -64.19 -2.95
N LYS A 6 -34.45 -64.14 -4.30
CA LYS A 6 -33.37 -63.55 -5.13
C LYS A 6 -33.39 -62.02 -5.17
N ILE A 7 -34.52 -61.37 -4.88
CA ILE A 7 -34.66 -59.92 -4.91
C ILE A 7 -34.57 -59.29 -3.49
N ILE A 8 -35.22 -59.94 -2.52
CA ILE A 8 -35.27 -59.43 -1.15
C ILE A 8 -33.93 -59.55 -0.46
N GLY A 9 -33.16 -60.60 -0.63
CA GLY A 9 -31.83 -60.76 -0.01
C GLY A 9 -30.89 -59.67 -0.38
N PRO A 10 -30.60 -59.39 -1.66
CA PRO A 10 -29.77 -58.27 -2.08
C PRO A 10 -30.30 -56.91 -1.66
N PHE A 11 -31.61 -56.70 -1.66
CA PHE A 11 -32.23 -55.44 -1.24
C PHE A 11 -32.07 -55.18 0.26
N VAL A 12 -32.23 -56.18 1.12
CA VAL A 12 -31.97 -56.07 2.55
C VAL A 12 -30.49 -55.81 2.84
N VAL A 13 -29.58 -56.48 2.13
CA VAL A 13 -28.14 -56.23 2.23
C VAL A 13 -27.80 -54.81 1.78
N PHE A 14 -28.39 -54.33 0.69
CA PHE A 14 -28.22 -52.96 0.23
C PHE A 14 -28.70 -51.94 1.27
N LEU A 15 -29.87 -52.10 1.84
CA LEU A 15 -30.40 -51.25 2.90
C LEU A 15 -29.50 -51.27 4.15
N PHE A 16 -28.99 -52.45 4.53
CA PHE A 16 -28.07 -52.55 5.67
C PHE A 16 -26.75 -51.84 5.42
N ILE A 17 -26.15 -52.03 4.24
CA ILE A 17 -24.92 -51.33 3.83
C ILE A 17 -25.13 -49.81 3.78
N THR A 18 -26.26 -49.35 3.20
CA THR A 18 -26.60 -47.93 3.17
C THR A 18 -26.79 -47.35 4.57
N GLY A 19 -27.51 -48.09 5.43
CA GLY A 19 -27.67 -47.70 6.84
C GLY A 19 -26.35 -47.61 7.60
N LEU A 20 -25.46 -48.58 7.43
CA LEU A 20 -24.14 -48.58 8.01
C LEU A 20 -23.29 -47.41 7.48
N PHE A 21 -23.33 -47.15 6.19
CA PHE A 21 -22.64 -46.02 5.55
C PHE A 21 -23.13 -44.69 6.13
N VAL A 22 -24.43 -44.47 6.25
CA VAL A 22 -25.02 -43.27 6.86
C VAL A 22 -24.56 -43.09 8.32
N LEU A 23 -24.55 -44.18 9.11
CA LEU A 23 -24.08 -44.12 10.50
C LEU A 23 -22.58 -43.75 10.59
N CYS A 24 -21.75 -44.41 9.77
CA CYS A 24 -20.31 -44.08 9.71
C CYS A 24 -20.08 -42.65 9.26
N THR A 25 -20.78 -42.18 8.24
CA THR A 25 -20.67 -40.80 7.75
C THR A 25 -21.08 -39.79 8.81
N ASN A 26 -22.19 -40.04 9.52
CA ASN A 26 -22.61 -39.17 10.63
C ASN A 26 -21.60 -39.14 11.78
N TYR A 27 -21.01 -40.29 12.13
CA TYR A 27 -19.98 -40.35 13.16
C TYR A 27 -18.73 -39.55 12.78
N VAL A 28 -18.20 -39.79 11.58
CA VAL A 28 -17.05 -39.08 11.03
C VAL A 28 -17.32 -37.57 10.94
N GLN A 29 -18.54 -37.20 10.46
CA GLN A 29 -18.92 -35.78 10.37
C GLN A 29 -18.97 -35.10 11.74
N LYS A 30 -19.45 -35.78 12.79
CA LYS A 30 -19.40 -35.24 14.16
C LYS A 30 -17.97 -35.02 14.66
N GLN A 31 -17.07 -35.94 14.37
CA GLN A 31 -15.64 -35.80 14.75
C GLN A 31 -14.99 -34.63 13.99
N ILE A 32 -15.23 -34.54 12.69
CA ILE A 32 -14.73 -33.42 11.87
C ILE A 32 -15.27 -32.07 12.39
N ASN A 33 -16.56 -32.00 12.72
CA ASN A 33 -17.15 -30.77 13.24
C ASN A 33 -16.59 -30.42 14.62
N ALA A 34 -16.33 -31.39 15.49
CA ALA A 34 -15.70 -31.15 16.78
C ALA A 34 -14.27 -30.60 16.63
N ILE A 35 -13.49 -31.18 15.72
CA ILE A 35 -12.13 -30.69 15.40
C ILE A 35 -12.17 -29.28 14.82
N LYS A 36 -13.10 -29.03 13.88
CA LYS A 36 -13.27 -27.69 13.27
C LYS A 36 -13.56 -26.62 14.33
N VAL A 37 -14.41 -26.91 15.30
CA VAL A 37 -14.74 -25.98 16.40
C VAL A 37 -13.57 -25.83 17.36
N SER A 38 -12.90 -26.91 17.78
CA SER A 38 -11.77 -26.87 18.71
C SER A 38 -10.57 -26.12 18.15
N GLU A 39 -10.30 -26.27 16.85
CA GLU A 39 -9.19 -25.63 16.15
C GLU A 39 -9.59 -24.30 15.49
N LYS A 40 -10.83 -23.83 15.71
CA LYS A 40 -11.36 -22.57 15.14
C LYS A 40 -11.22 -22.48 13.60
N LEU A 41 -11.41 -23.61 12.91
CA LEU A 41 -11.28 -23.68 11.46
C LEU A 41 -12.51 -23.18 10.69
N THR A 42 -13.63 -22.97 11.36
CA THR A 42 -14.88 -22.44 10.77
C THR A 42 -15.66 -21.65 11.81
N ASP A 43 -16.33 -20.59 11.36
CA ASP A 43 -17.34 -19.90 12.17
C ASP A 43 -18.49 -20.84 12.51
N THR A 44 -19.00 -20.72 13.72
CA THR A 44 -20.09 -21.54 14.23
C THR A 44 -21.45 -21.14 13.65
N ASP A 45 -21.64 -19.89 13.22
CA ASP A 45 -22.88 -19.41 12.62
C ASP A 45 -22.66 -18.85 11.20
N PRO A 46 -23.18 -19.55 10.17
CA PRO A 46 -23.07 -19.10 8.76
C PRO A 46 -23.84 -17.80 8.45
N VAL A 47 -24.67 -17.32 9.35
CA VAL A 47 -25.61 -16.20 9.11
C VAL A 47 -25.38 -15.02 10.05
N GLU A 48 -24.47 -15.14 11.03
CA GLU A 48 -24.28 -14.17 12.10
C GLU A 48 -24.06 -12.72 11.63
N ASN A 49 -23.35 -12.53 10.51
CA ASN A 49 -23.11 -11.21 9.93
C ASN A 49 -23.75 -11.02 8.54
N ALA A 50 -24.66 -11.91 8.16
CA ALA A 50 -25.28 -11.84 6.84
C ALA A 50 -26.37 -10.78 6.78
N PRO A 51 -26.45 -9.96 5.70
CA PRO A 51 -27.58 -9.07 5.50
C PRO A 51 -28.91 -9.80 5.49
N PRO A 52 -30.02 -9.14 5.82
CA PRO A 52 -31.36 -9.74 5.83
C PRO A 52 -31.70 -10.47 4.53
N ILE A 53 -31.26 -9.95 3.39
CA ILE A 53 -31.48 -10.56 2.08
C ILE A 53 -30.70 -11.88 1.92
N VAL A 54 -29.49 -11.96 2.46
CA VAL A 54 -28.67 -13.19 2.42
C VAL A 54 -29.24 -14.23 3.37
N ALA A 55 -29.65 -13.82 4.57
CA ALA A 55 -30.35 -14.69 5.52
C ALA A 55 -31.64 -15.25 4.89
N PHE A 56 -32.47 -14.38 4.29
CA PHE A 56 -33.69 -14.75 3.60
C PHE A 56 -33.42 -15.74 2.44
N THR A 57 -32.46 -15.41 1.55
CA THR A 57 -32.14 -16.29 0.41
C THR A 57 -31.52 -17.61 0.86
N THR A 58 -30.76 -17.61 1.98
CA THR A 58 -30.24 -18.84 2.58
C THR A 58 -31.35 -19.75 3.04
N VAL A 59 -32.39 -19.20 3.67
CA VAL A 59 -33.56 -19.96 4.15
C VAL A 59 -34.46 -20.37 2.98
N ALA A 60 -34.77 -19.45 2.05
CA ALA A 60 -35.71 -19.68 0.95
C ALA A 60 -35.15 -20.59 -0.15
N LEU A 61 -33.86 -20.43 -0.52
CA LEU A 61 -33.23 -21.22 -1.58
C LEU A 61 -32.50 -22.45 -1.03
N GLY A 62 -32.17 -22.50 0.25
CA GLY A 62 -31.41 -23.60 0.85
C GLY A 62 -30.17 -23.98 0.04
N SER A 63 -30.03 -25.24 -0.33
CA SER A 63 -28.90 -25.74 -1.13
C SER A 63 -28.89 -25.24 -2.58
N PHE A 64 -30.03 -24.77 -3.12
CA PHE A 64 -30.11 -24.26 -4.50
C PHE A 64 -29.36 -22.94 -4.71
N ARG A 65 -29.09 -22.19 -3.63
CA ARG A 65 -28.30 -20.93 -3.73
C ARG A 65 -26.92 -21.14 -4.36
N GLY A 66 -26.29 -22.32 -4.11
CA GLY A 66 -25.02 -22.68 -4.73
C GLY A 66 -25.16 -22.79 -6.24
N ILE A 67 -26.19 -23.53 -6.71
CA ILE A 67 -26.45 -23.67 -8.14
C ILE A 67 -26.74 -22.33 -8.81
N VAL A 68 -27.48 -21.43 -8.14
CA VAL A 68 -27.73 -20.07 -8.66
C VAL A 68 -26.44 -19.28 -8.74
N ALA A 69 -25.58 -19.34 -7.72
CA ALA A 69 -24.29 -18.68 -7.73
C ALA A 69 -23.37 -19.21 -8.85
N ASP A 70 -23.36 -20.54 -9.09
CA ASP A 70 -22.58 -21.14 -10.18
C ASP A 70 -23.07 -20.68 -11.56
N ILE A 71 -24.39 -20.60 -11.77
CA ILE A 71 -24.98 -20.08 -13.01
C ILE A 71 -24.58 -18.60 -13.20
N LEU A 72 -24.67 -17.79 -12.16
CA LEU A 72 -24.25 -16.39 -12.21
C LEU A 72 -22.75 -16.26 -12.49
N TRP A 73 -21.94 -17.16 -11.91
CA TRP A 73 -20.51 -17.22 -12.17
C TRP A 73 -20.19 -17.51 -13.64
N LEU A 74 -20.81 -18.54 -14.22
CA LEU A 74 -20.65 -18.87 -15.63
C LEU A 74 -21.11 -17.72 -16.55
N ARG A 75 -22.20 -17.03 -16.17
CA ARG A 75 -22.65 -15.83 -16.88
C ARG A 75 -21.62 -14.70 -16.77
N THR A 76 -21.03 -14.51 -15.60
CA THR A 76 -20.00 -13.48 -15.37
C THR A 76 -18.79 -13.67 -16.30
N ILE A 77 -18.32 -14.91 -16.46
CA ILE A 77 -17.23 -15.24 -17.41
C ILE A 77 -17.65 -14.90 -18.85
N SER A 78 -18.86 -15.31 -19.27
CA SER A 78 -19.37 -15.01 -20.60
C SER A 78 -19.53 -13.49 -20.87
N LEU A 79 -19.88 -12.71 -19.84
CA LEU A 79 -19.99 -11.25 -19.94
C LEU A 79 -18.61 -10.59 -20.07
N GLN A 80 -17.62 -11.12 -19.37
CA GLN A 80 -16.23 -10.68 -19.48
C GLN A 80 -15.71 -10.85 -20.92
N ASP A 81 -15.94 -12.01 -21.53
CA ASP A 81 -15.54 -12.30 -22.92
C ASP A 81 -16.24 -11.40 -23.93
N LYS A 82 -17.45 -10.95 -23.62
CA LYS A 82 -18.24 -10.01 -24.46
C LYS A 82 -17.95 -8.53 -24.17
N GLY A 83 -17.09 -8.22 -23.20
CA GLY A 83 -16.81 -6.84 -22.79
C GLY A 83 -17.99 -6.13 -22.08
N GLN A 84 -18.97 -6.91 -21.56
CA GLN A 84 -20.14 -6.36 -20.87
C GLN A 84 -19.88 -6.19 -19.37
N TYR A 85 -18.91 -5.35 -19.04
CA TYR A 85 -18.33 -5.24 -17.70
C TYR A 85 -19.29 -4.70 -16.63
N PHE A 86 -20.22 -3.80 -16.99
CA PHE A 86 -21.17 -3.25 -16.01
C PHE A 86 -22.13 -4.31 -15.45
N GLU A 87 -22.66 -5.19 -16.33
CA GLU A 87 -23.49 -6.29 -15.87
C GLU A 87 -22.68 -7.28 -15.05
N MET A 88 -21.42 -7.54 -15.43
CA MET A 88 -20.50 -8.40 -14.68
C MET A 88 -20.30 -7.92 -13.23
N VAL A 89 -20.11 -6.62 -12.99
CA VAL A 89 -19.97 -6.05 -11.63
C VAL A 89 -21.22 -6.31 -10.79
N GLN A 90 -22.40 -6.14 -11.39
CA GLN A 90 -23.65 -6.38 -10.68
C GLN A 90 -23.81 -7.86 -10.30
N LEU A 91 -23.44 -8.77 -11.21
CA LEU A 91 -23.45 -10.21 -10.93
C LEU A 91 -22.42 -10.58 -9.87
N ALA A 92 -21.23 -9.97 -9.88
CA ALA A 92 -20.20 -10.17 -8.86
C ALA A 92 -20.73 -9.85 -7.45
N SER A 93 -21.39 -8.70 -7.29
CA SER A 93 -22.05 -8.33 -6.03
C SER A 93 -23.15 -9.32 -5.63
N TRP A 94 -23.93 -9.83 -6.58
CA TRP A 94 -24.94 -10.84 -6.29
C TRP A 94 -24.33 -12.19 -5.87
N ILE A 95 -23.28 -12.66 -6.55
CA ILE A 95 -22.56 -13.88 -6.18
C ILE A 95 -22.04 -13.77 -4.74
N THR A 96 -21.40 -12.65 -4.40
CA THR A 96 -20.90 -12.37 -3.04
C THR A 96 -22.02 -12.43 -2.00
N LYS A 97 -23.20 -11.92 -2.31
CA LYS A 97 -24.37 -11.96 -1.40
C LYS A 97 -25.02 -13.32 -1.31
N LEU A 98 -25.08 -14.08 -2.40
CA LEU A 98 -25.68 -15.44 -2.42
C LEU A 98 -24.77 -16.49 -1.80
N GLN A 99 -23.46 -16.35 -2.00
CA GLN A 99 -22.43 -17.25 -1.50
C GLN A 99 -21.32 -16.47 -0.80
N PRO A 100 -21.60 -15.82 0.34
CA PRO A 100 -20.63 -14.98 1.03
C PRO A 100 -19.32 -15.71 1.36
N ARG A 101 -19.38 -17.02 1.61
CA ARG A 101 -18.22 -17.85 1.93
C ARG A 101 -17.45 -18.37 0.71
N PHE A 102 -17.90 -18.07 -0.48
CA PHE A 102 -17.14 -18.34 -1.70
C PHE A 102 -16.16 -17.19 -1.99
N THR A 103 -15.29 -16.94 -1.02
CA THR A 103 -14.33 -15.82 -1.01
C THR A 103 -13.39 -15.84 -2.19
N GLY A 104 -12.95 -17.03 -2.63
CA GLY A 104 -12.11 -17.18 -3.81
C GLY A 104 -12.74 -16.63 -5.09
N ALA A 105 -14.05 -16.82 -5.30
CA ALA A 105 -14.73 -16.24 -6.46
C ALA A 105 -14.81 -14.73 -6.39
N THR A 106 -15.12 -14.17 -5.22
CA THR A 106 -15.18 -12.72 -5.01
C THR A 106 -13.82 -12.07 -5.18
N ALA A 107 -12.78 -12.69 -4.61
CA ALA A 107 -11.40 -12.25 -4.78
C ALA A 107 -10.96 -12.24 -6.25
N TYR A 108 -11.29 -13.32 -6.99
CA TYR A 108 -11.02 -13.41 -8.44
C TYR A 108 -11.75 -12.32 -9.23
N LEU A 109 -13.02 -12.05 -8.91
CA LEU A 109 -13.79 -10.99 -9.60
C LEU A 109 -13.20 -9.60 -9.33
N ALA A 110 -12.81 -9.32 -8.10
CA ALA A 110 -12.15 -8.08 -7.73
C ALA A 110 -10.79 -7.93 -8.45
N TRP A 111 -10.01 -9.02 -8.48
CA TRP A 111 -8.76 -9.07 -9.23
C TRP A 111 -8.98 -8.83 -10.73
N ASN A 112 -9.99 -9.44 -11.34
CA ASN A 112 -10.35 -9.21 -12.74
C ASN A 112 -10.68 -7.74 -13.01
N MET A 113 -11.45 -7.09 -12.15
CA MET A 113 -11.76 -5.66 -12.27
C MET A 113 -10.49 -4.82 -12.23
N ALA A 114 -9.62 -5.09 -11.25
CA ALA A 114 -8.41 -4.30 -11.03
C ALA A 114 -7.33 -4.53 -12.10
N TYR A 115 -7.19 -5.74 -12.66
CA TYR A 115 -6.07 -6.10 -13.53
C TYR A 115 -6.48 -6.32 -14.99
N ASN A 116 -7.49 -7.11 -15.26
CA ASN A 116 -7.84 -7.48 -16.63
C ASN A 116 -8.74 -6.43 -17.29
N ILE A 117 -9.80 -6.00 -16.60
CA ILE A 117 -10.76 -5.06 -17.17
C ILE A 117 -10.15 -3.65 -17.22
N SER A 118 -9.50 -3.21 -16.14
CA SER A 118 -8.92 -1.86 -16.10
C SER A 118 -8.01 -1.57 -17.29
N VAL A 119 -7.16 -2.52 -17.69
CA VAL A 119 -6.19 -2.32 -18.79
C VAL A 119 -6.83 -2.32 -20.18
N THR A 120 -8.11 -2.68 -20.33
CA THR A 120 -8.83 -2.58 -21.60
C THR A 120 -9.21 -1.12 -21.94
N PHE A 121 -9.13 -0.22 -20.97
CA PHE A 121 -9.43 1.19 -21.15
C PHE A 121 -8.16 2.00 -21.42
N SER A 122 -8.26 2.96 -22.33
CA SER A 122 -7.16 3.83 -22.72
C SER A 122 -6.93 4.97 -21.72
N SER A 123 -8.00 5.47 -21.07
CA SER A 123 -7.87 6.56 -20.12
C SER A 123 -7.49 6.06 -18.72
N ALA A 124 -6.55 6.76 -18.05
CA ALA A 124 -6.17 6.45 -16.68
C ALA A 124 -7.34 6.63 -15.70
N GLU A 125 -8.27 7.54 -16.00
CA GLU A 125 -9.46 7.78 -15.19
C GLU A 125 -10.42 6.58 -15.21
N ASP A 126 -10.71 6.02 -16.38
CA ASP A 126 -11.58 4.85 -16.48
C ASP A 126 -10.92 3.62 -15.87
N ARG A 127 -9.60 3.47 -16.07
CA ARG A 127 -8.82 2.41 -15.39
C ARG A 127 -8.92 2.53 -13.87
N TRP A 128 -8.80 3.74 -13.31
CA TRP A 128 -8.96 3.98 -11.87
C TRP A 128 -10.34 3.60 -11.36
N ARG A 129 -11.41 3.88 -12.10
CA ARG A 129 -12.78 3.48 -11.73
C ARG A 129 -12.89 1.97 -11.52
N TRP A 130 -12.27 1.18 -12.40
CA TRP A 130 -12.29 -0.27 -12.31
C TRP A 130 -11.42 -0.81 -11.17
N VAL A 131 -10.24 -0.26 -10.99
CA VAL A 131 -9.35 -0.60 -9.86
C VAL A 131 -10.05 -0.31 -8.54
N ARG A 132 -10.65 0.88 -8.41
CA ARG A 132 -11.41 1.28 -7.22
C ARG A 132 -12.60 0.35 -6.98
N ARG A 133 -13.32 -0.06 -8.03
CA ARG A 133 -14.44 -1.00 -7.87
C ARG A 133 -14.00 -2.37 -7.39
N GLY A 134 -12.83 -2.86 -7.81
CA GLY A 134 -12.23 -4.08 -7.27
C GLY A 134 -11.92 -3.96 -5.77
N ILE A 135 -11.33 -2.83 -5.34
CA ILE A 135 -11.09 -2.52 -3.93
C ILE A 135 -12.39 -2.51 -3.13
N GLU A 136 -13.41 -1.79 -3.61
CA GLU A 136 -14.72 -1.67 -2.96
C GLU A 136 -15.43 -3.02 -2.83
N LEU A 137 -15.34 -3.90 -3.82
CA LEU A 137 -15.95 -5.24 -3.77
C LEU A 137 -15.38 -6.07 -2.61
N ILE A 138 -14.07 -6.04 -2.40
CA ILE A 138 -13.47 -6.78 -1.28
C ILE A 138 -13.73 -6.04 0.04
N ARG A 139 -13.39 -4.75 0.11
CA ARG A 139 -13.39 -3.96 1.33
C ARG A 139 -14.80 -3.73 1.90
N ASP A 140 -15.74 -3.37 1.03
CA ASP A 140 -17.05 -2.87 1.45
C ASP A 140 -18.15 -3.96 1.37
N GLU A 141 -17.92 -5.02 0.58
CA GLU A 141 -18.90 -6.10 0.43
C GLU A 141 -18.36 -7.43 1.03
N ALA A 142 -17.27 -8.00 0.51
CA ALA A 142 -16.82 -9.33 0.89
C ALA A 142 -16.38 -9.45 2.36
N LEU A 143 -15.61 -8.47 2.87
CA LEU A 143 -15.12 -8.45 4.25
C LEU A 143 -16.24 -8.26 5.27
N ASN A 144 -17.37 -7.64 4.90
CA ASN A 144 -18.54 -7.56 5.80
C ASN A 144 -19.13 -8.93 6.10
N TYR A 145 -19.01 -9.89 5.15
CA TYR A 145 -19.55 -11.24 5.30
C TYR A 145 -18.50 -12.25 5.79
N ASN A 146 -17.23 -11.95 5.61
CA ASN A 146 -16.12 -12.84 5.92
C ASN A 146 -14.99 -12.07 6.60
N PRO A 147 -15.23 -11.48 7.78
CA PRO A 147 -14.24 -10.66 8.48
C PRO A 147 -13.02 -11.45 8.97
N ALA A 148 -13.10 -12.78 9.00
CA ALA A 148 -12.03 -13.64 9.49
C ALA A 148 -11.24 -14.36 8.38
N ASP A 149 -11.51 -14.07 7.11
CA ASP A 149 -10.84 -14.74 5.99
C ASP A 149 -9.58 -13.97 5.53
N PRO A 150 -8.37 -14.47 5.84
CA PRO A 150 -7.12 -13.79 5.48
C PRO A 150 -6.91 -13.65 3.96
N VAL A 151 -7.54 -14.51 3.14
CA VAL A 151 -7.45 -14.43 1.67
C VAL A 151 -7.97 -13.10 1.15
N LEU A 152 -9.12 -12.64 1.67
CA LEU A 152 -9.69 -11.36 1.25
C LEU A 152 -8.79 -10.17 1.63
N TYR A 153 -8.24 -10.19 2.82
CA TYR A 153 -7.31 -9.15 3.29
C TYR A 153 -6.04 -9.13 2.44
N LYS A 154 -5.48 -10.31 2.14
CA LYS A 154 -4.31 -10.45 1.28
C LYS A 154 -4.59 -9.95 -0.13
N GLU A 155 -5.73 -10.31 -0.74
CA GLU A 155 -6.08 -9.83 -2.10
C GLU A 155 -6.30 -8.32 -2.12
N LEU A 156 -6.92 -7.77 -1.09
CA LEU A 156 -7.06 -6.31 -0.95
C LEU A 156 -5.70 -5.62 -0.82
N GLY A 157 -4.84 -6.14 0.06
CA GLY A 157 -3.46 -5.67 0.20
C GLY A 157 -2.67 -5.75 -1.11
N TRP A 158 -2.87 -6.83 -1.89
CA TRP A 158 -2.23 -7.03 -3.19
C TRP A 158 -2.64 -5.98 -4.22
N ILE A 159 -3.91 -5.59 -4.27
CA ILE A 159 -4.35 -4.51 -5.16
C ILE A 159 -3.65 -3.20 -4.77
N TYR A 160 -3.56 -2.88 -3.49
CA TYR A 160 -2.84 -1.69 -3.03
C TYR A 160 -1.35 -1.76 -3.37
N GLN A 161 -0.65 -2.81 -2.96
CA GLN A 161 0.79 -2.93 -3.15
C GLN A 161 1.18 -3.02 -4.63
N HIS A 162 0.56 -3.94 -5.37
CA HIS A 162 1.00 -4.30 -6.71
C HIS A 162 0.34 -3.43 -7.80
N LYS A 163 -0.98 -3.21 -7.73
CA LYS A 163 -1.67 -2.45 -8.78
C LYS A 163 -1.47 -0.95 -8.64
N LEU A 164 -1.54 -0.41 -7.43
CA LEU A 164 -1.37 1.01 -7.18
C LEU A 164 0.10 1.36 -6.88
N GLY A 165 0.77 0.55 -6.06
CA GLY A 165 2.12 0.82 -5.57
C GLY A 165 3.22 0.54 -6.60
N ASN A 166 3.10 -0.51 -7.41
CA ASN A 166 4.14 -0.90 -8.34
C ASN A 166 4.13 -0.05 -9.63
N ILE A 167 5.30 0.03 -10.30
CA ILE A 167 5.50 0.76 -11.55
C ILE A 167 5.09 -0.03 -12.81
N MET A 168 4.66 -1.28 -12.68
CA MET A 168 4.31 -2.14 -13.82
C MET A 168 3.08 -1.68 -14.58
N ASP A 169 2.16 -0.94 -13.95
CA ASP A 169 1.04 -0.30 -14.62
C ASP A 169 1.44 1.14 -15.02
N ASP A 170 1.30 1.49 -16.29
CA ASP A 170 1.61 2.82 -16.81
C ASP A 170 0.74 3.94 -16.23
N ALA A 171 -0.41 3.61 -15.65
CA ALA A 171 -1.28 4.54 -14.93
C ALA A 171 -1.00 4.61 -13.41
N ASN A 172 0.04 3.94 -12.90
CA ASN A 172 0.31 3.88 -11.45
C ASN A 172 0.46 5.26 -10.78
N LEU A 173 1.10 6.22 -11.44
CA LEU A 173 1.23 7.59 -10.91
C LEU A 173 -0.13 8.28 -10.81
N TYR A 174 -1.02 8.02 -11.77
CA TYR A 174 -2.39 8.53 -11.72
C TYR A 174 -3.16 7.93 -10.53
N TYR A 175 -3.05 6.62 -10.30
CA TYR A 175 -3.70 5.96 -9.17
C TYR A 175 -3.22 6.50 -7.82
N LYS A 176 -1.89 6.64 -7.65
CA LYS A 176 -1.29 7.24 -6.44
C LYS A 176 -1.77 8.67 -6.23
N ASN A 177 -1.83 9.46 -7.29
CA ASN A 177 -2.30 10.85 -7.23
C ASN A 177 -3.77 10.93 -6.82
N GLN A 178 -4.65 10.09 -7.41
CA GLN A 178 -6.07 10.06 -7.07
C GLN A 178 -6.28 9.61 -5.61
N MET A 179 -5.58 8.56 -5.20
CA MET A 179 -5.63 8.08 -3.82
C MET A 179 -5.15 9.15 -2.84
N ALA A 180 -3.99 9.78 -3.10
CA ALA A 180 -3.47 10.86 -2.26
C ALA A 180 -4.43 12.06 -2.23
N THR A 181 -5.05 12.42 -3.35
CA THR A 181 -6.05 13.50 -3.42
C THR A 181 -7.24 13.23 -2.51
N GLU A 182 -7.81 12.03 -2.58
CA GLU A 182 -8.95 11.64 -1.75
C GLU A 182 -8.58 11.60 -0.26
N LEU A 183 -7.40 11.09 0.08
CA LEU A 183 -6.94 10.99 1.46
C LEU A 183 -6.56 12.35 2.05
N MET A 184 -5.95 13.24 1.28
CA MET A 184 -5.68 14.63 1.69
C MET A 184 -6.96 15.38 2.06
N ASP A 185 -8.06 15.14 1.32
CA ASP A 185 -9.36 15.73 1.65
C ASP A 185 -9.88 15.23 3.01
N VAL A 186 -9.71 13.93 3.28
CA VAL A 186 -10.12 13.31 4.56
C VAL A 186 -9.22 13.73 5.71
N PHE A 187 -7.92 13.78 5.49
CA PHE A 187 -6.94 14.12 6.53
C PHE A 187 -6.95 15.61 6.90
N GLY A 188 -7.30 16.47 5.94
CA GLY A 188 -7.22 17.92 6.09
C GLY A 188 -5.80 18.49 5.93
N GLY A 189 -4.84 17.65 5.57
CA GLY A 189 -3.45 18.03 5.38
C GLY A 189 -2.55 16.83 5.14
N PRO A 190 -1.26 17.07 4.86
CA PRO A 190 -0.31 16.00 4.58
C PRO A 190 0.09 15.18 5.82
N GLU A 191 0.03 15.77 7.01
CA GLU A 191 0.50 15.19 8.28
C GLU A 191 -0.61 15.30 9.32
N PRO A 192 -1.57 14.35 9.34
CA PRO A 192 -2.65 14.33 10.33
C PRO A 192 -2.11 13.94 11.71
N ASP A 193 -2.68 14.54 12.75
CA ASP A 193 -2.42 14.15 14.14
C ASP A 193 -3.18 12.85 14.44
N TRP A 194 -2.51 11.71 14.17
CA TRP A 194 -3.11 10.39 14.31
C TRP A 194 -3.54 10.06 15.74
N GLU A 195 -2.74 10.47 16.74
CA GLU A 195 -3.06 10.28 18.16
C GLU A 195 -4.33 11.03 18.54
N TYR A 196 -4.44 12.29 18.10
CA TYR A 196 -5.63 13.07 18.34
C TYR A 196 -6.86 12.50 17.63
N LEU A 197 -6.73 12.08 16.36
CA LEU A 197 -7.81 11.41 15.64
C LEU A 197 -8.23 10.09 16.30
N ALA A 198 -7.27 9.30 16.79
CA ALA A 198 -7.53 8.05 17.49
C ALA A 198 -8.34 8.26 18.77
N ALA A 199 -8.08 9.37 19.50
CA ALA A 199 -8.76 9.74 20.73
C ALA A 199 -10.19 10.24 20.52
N MET A 200 -10.60 10.60 19.30
CA MET A 200 -11.95 11.09 19.02
C MET A 200 -13.02 10.02 19.28
N PRO A 201 -14.27 10.42 19.64
CA PRO A 201 -15.39 9.51 19.78
C PRO A 201 -15.59 8.59 18.58
N ASP A 202 -16.06 7.36 18.82
CA ASP A 202 -16.36 6.42 17.74
C ASP A 202 -17.76 6.58 17.16
N ASN A 203 -18.68 7.14 17.93
CA ASN A 203 -20.08 7.29 17.57
C ASN A 203 -20.71 8.56 18.15
N GLU A 204 -21.92 8.85 17.72
CA GLU A 204 -22.68 10.02 18.14
C GLU A 204 -22.98 10.03 19.64
N GLU A 205 -23.22 8.86 20.26
CA GLU A 205 -23.48 8.76 21.68
C GLU A 205 -22.28 9.24 22.52
N GLN A 206 -21.08 8.81 22.15
CA GLN A 206 -19.84 9.26 22.81
C GLN A 206 -19.58 10.75 22.55
N PHE A 207 -19.88 11.23 21.34
CA PHE A 207 -19.79 12.65 21.01
C PHE A 207 -20.75 13.48 21.88
N LYS A 208 -22.00 13.03 22.06
CA LYS A 208 -22.98 13.68 22.95
C LYS A 208 -22.59 13.63 24.43
N LYS A 209 -21.84 12.60 24.86
CA LYS A 209 -21.29 12.57 26.23
C LYS A 209 -20.20 13.62 26.43
N HIS A 210 -19.38 13.88 25.38
CA HIS A 210 -18.35 14.92 25.44
C HIS A 210 -18.97 16.33 25.42
N PHE A 211 -19.87 16.58 24.49
CA PHE A 211 -20.63 17.82 24.40
C PHE A 211 -22.03 17.62 24.96
N ASN A 212 -22.25 17.98 26.23
CA ASN A 212 -23.58 17.93 26.81
C ASN A 212 -24.57 18.88 26.09
N GLU A 213 -25.87 18.71 26.31
CA GLU A 213 -26.92 19.44 25.59
C GLU A 213 -26.83 20.98 25.69
N LYS A 214 -26.12 21.51 26.70
CA LYS A 214 -25.90 22.95 26.90
C LYS A 214 -24.62 23.46 26.25
N SER A 215 -23.84 22.58 25.60
CA SER A 215 -22.58 22.98 24.95
C SER A 215 -22.82 24.01 23.85
N PRO A 216 -21.90 24.99 23.69
CA PRO A 216 -21.93 25.95 22.58
C PRO A 216 -21.98 25.28 21.20
N VAL A 217 -21.49 24.05 21.06
CA VAL A 217 -21.50 23.29 19.81
C VAL A 217 -22.92 23.03 19.31
N TRP A 218 -23.84 22.61 20.18
CA TRP A 218 -25.24 22.38 19.79
C TRP A 218 -25.97 23.67 19.45
N LYS A 219 -25.66 24.74 20.18
CA LYS A 219 -26.20 26.06 19.87
C LYS A 219 -25.71 26.55 18.51
N ALA A 220 -24.38 26.42 18.23
CA ALA A 220 -23.79 26.77 16.93
C ALA A 220 -24.40 25.95 15.78
N LEU A 221 -24.70 24.66 16.02
CA LEU A 221 -25.34 23.78 15.06
C LEU A 221 -26.75 24.32 14.68
N ASN A 222 -27.57 24.59 15.69
CA ASN A 222 -28.93 25.12 15.50
C ASN A 222 -28.93 26.52 14.85
N ASP A 223 -28.04 27.42 15.31
CA ASP A 223 -27.91 28.79 14.79
C ASP A 223 -27.38 28.84 13.34
N SER A 224 -26.71 27.78 12.88
CA SER A 224 -26.26 27.63 11.49
C SER A 224 -27.31 27.04 10.55
N GLY A 225 -28.45 26.59 11.10
CA GLY A 225 -29.53 25.93 10.36
C GLY A 225 -29.25 24.44 10.06
N ILE A 226 -28.23 23.87 10.68
CA ILE A 226 -27.90 22.43 10.57
C ILE A 226 -28.55 21.72 11.76
N ILE A 227 -29.52 20.85 11.50
CA ILE A 227 -30.36 20.28 12.57
C ILE A 227 -29.76 19.04 13.22
N THR A 228 -28.91 18.30 12.49
CA THR A 228 -28.37 17.02 12.93
C THR A 228 -26.86 16.89 12.66
N LEU A 229 -26.17 16.01 13.41
CA LEU A 229 -24.78 15.66 13.15
C LEU A 229 -24.60 15.00 11.78
N ASP A 230 -25.55 14.20 11.31
CA ASP A 230 -25.48 13.60 9.99
C ASP A 230 -25.56 14.65 8.86
N ALA A 231 -26.38 15.71 9.06
CA ALA A 231 -26.42 16.83 8.12
C ALA A 231 -25.09 17.59 8.12
N LEU A 232 -24.50 17.82 9.31
CA LEU A 232 -23.17 18.43 9.43
C LEU A 232 -22.10 17.57 8.75
N GLU A 233 -22.10 16.26 8.99
CA GLU A 233 -21.15 15.33 8.37
C GLU A 233 -21.28 15.34 6.84
N LYS A 234 -22.49 15.34 6.31
CA LYS A 234 -22.73 15.40 4.86
C LYS A 234 -22.15 16.67 4.27
N THR A 235 -22.50 17.84 4.85
CA THR A 235 -21.98 19.13 4.37
C THR A 235 -20.46 19.22 4.50
N PHE A 236 -19.91 18.72 5.61
CA PHE A 236 -18.47 18.66 5.82
C PHE A 236 -17.73 17.85 4.74
N ARG A 237 -18.29 16.71 4.32
CA ARG A 237 -17.71 15.89 3.26
C ARG A 237 -17.78 16.57 1.89
N GLU A 238 -18.86 17.33 1.63
CA GLU A 238 -19.04 18.08 0.38
C GLU A 238 -18.08 19.27 0.32
N GLU A 239 -17.96 20.05 1.41
CA GLU A 239 -17.12 21.24 1.48
C GLU A 239 -15.65 20.93 1.86
N LYS A 240 -15.38 19.72 2.39
CA LYS A 240 -14.06 19.24 2.89
C LYS A 240 -13.50 20.05 4.07
N LYS A 241 -14.30 20.90 4.65
CA LYS A 241 -14.05 21.75 5.81
C LYS A 241 -15.35 21.94 6.61
N LEU A 242 -15.22 22.45 7.83
CA LEU A 242 -16.41 22.82 8.59
C LEU A 242 -17.21 23.89 7.82
N PRO A 243 -18.55 23.76 7.74
CA PRO A 243 -19.39 24.76 7.10
C PRO A 243 -19.14 26.14 7.70
N GLU A 244 -18.97 27.16 6.89
CA GLU A 244 -18.53 28.49 7.31
C GLU A 244 -19.45 29.08 8.36
N LYS A 245 -20.77 28.99 8.13
CA LYS A 245 -21.79 29.43 9.09
C LYS A 245 -21.74 28.76 10.46
N PHE A 246 -21.34 27.48 10.48
CA PHE A 246 -21.16 26.73 11.73
C PHE A 246 -19.83 27.11 12.40
N ALA A 247 -18.74 27.19 11.65
CA ALA A 247 -17.44 27.56 12.18
C ALA A 247 -17.43 28.97 12.80
N GLU A 248 -18.10 29.93 12.17
CA GLU A 248 -18.26 31.31 12.73
C GLU A 248 -19.00 31.36 14.06
N LYS A 249 -19.91 30.40 14.31
CA LYS A 249 -20.67 30.31 15.57
C LYS A 249 -19.92 29.61 16.69
N LEU A 250 -18.92 28.79 16.33
CA LEU A 250 -18.02 28.16 17.29
C LEU A 250 -16.97 29.19 17.74
N LYS A 251 -17.17 29.75 18.95
CA LYS A 251 -16.26 30.76 19.51
C LYS A 251 -14.93 30.17 19.96
N ASP A 252 -14.89 28.88 20.28
CA ASP A 252 -13.73 28.18 20.78
C ASP A 252 -13.07 27.38 19.66
N ALA A 253 -11.81 27.68 19.39
CA ALA A 253 -11.01 26.95 18.39
C ALA A 253 -10.77 25.48 18.77
N SER A 254 -10.76 25.15 20.06
CA SER A 254 -10.62 23.76 20.52
C SER A 254 -11.86 22.94 20.22
N ASP A 255 -13.05 23.50 20.37
CA ASP A 255 -14.31 22.86 19.98
C ASP A 255 -14.38 22.65 18.48
N ALA A 256 -13.96 23.63 17.69
CA ALA A 256 -13.89 23.51 16.22
C ALA A 256 -12.96 22.39 15.79
N ARG A 257 -11.73 22.34 16.35
CA ARG A 257 -10.77 21.27 16.10
C ARG A 257 -11.32 19.91 16.49
N PHE A 258 -11.99 19.81 17.63
CA PHE A 258 -12.57 18.54 18.10
C PHE A 258 -13.66 18.05 17.15
N VAL A 259 -14.62 18.91 16.80
CA VAL A 259 -15.71 18.57 15.88
C VAL A 259 -15.15 18.16 14.51
N GLU A 260 -14.21 18.92 13.97
CA GLU A 260 -13.57 18.61 12.70
C GLU A 260 -12.86 17.25 12.75
N SER A 261 -12.07 16.98 13.79
CA SER A 261 -11.35 15.72 13.95
C SER A 261 -12.29 14.53 14.13
N TYR A 262 -13.40 14.70 14.83
CA TYR A 262 -14.45 13.70 14.92
C TYR A 262 -15.06 13.38 13.55
N LEU A 263 -15.39 14.40 12.76
CA LEU A 263 -15.94 14.23 11.41
C LEU A 263 -14.94 13.57 10.46
N ARG A 264 -13.65 13.93 10.55
CA ARG A 264 -12.56 13.30 9.78
C ARG A 264 -12.40 11.82 10.15
N LYS A 265 -12.39 11.48 11.45
CA LYS A 265 -12.35 10.08 11.89
C LYS A 265 -13.53 9.28 11.34
N ARG A 266 -14.75 9.83 11.42
CA ARG A 266 -15.94 9.17 10.85
C ARG A 266 -15.83 8.99 9.34
N TRP A 267 -15.40 10.02 8.63
CA TRP A 267 -15.21 9.95 7.18
C TRP A 267 -14.19 8.88 6.80
N LEU A 268 -13.05 8.83 7.49
CA LEU A 268 -12.01 7.83 7.30
C LEU A 268 -12.54 6.39 7.51
N LYS A 269 -13.25 6.17 8.62
CA LYS A 269 -13.84 4.87 8.96
C LYS A 269 -14.94 4.45 7.97
N ILE A 270 -15.77 5.34 7.52
CA ILE A 270 -16.90 5.02 6.64
C ILE A 270 -16.41 4.78 5.21
N LYS A 271 -15.60 5.68 4.64
CA LYS A 271 -15.20 5.63 3.23
C LYS A 271 -14.03 4.67 2.99
N PHE A 272 -13.02 4.69 3.86
CA PHE A 272 -11.78 3.92 3.66
C PHE A 272 -11.68 2.70 4.56
N LYS A 273 -12.59 2.55 5.53
CA LYS A 273 -12.57 1.50 6.57
C LYS A 273 -11.25 1.47 7.36
N LEU A 274 -10.60 2.62 7.49
CA LEU A 274 -9.39 2.79 8.29
C LEU A 274 -9.75 3.30 9.69
N ASP A 275 -9.24 2.62 10.72
CA ASP A 275 -9.36 3.07 12.11
C ASP A 275 -8.08 3.80 12.52
N PRO A 276 -8.14 5.08 12.94
CA PRO A 276 -6.96 5.82 13.39
C PRO A 276 -6.20 5.14 14.54
N ARG A 277 -6.86 4.37 15.41
CA ARG A 277 -6.17 3.61 16.47
C ARG A 277 -5.26 2.53 15.90
N LYS A 278 -5.72 1.82 14.85
CA LYS A 278 -4.89 0.84 14.15
C LYS A 278 -3.76 1.50 13.37
N ILE A 279 -3.98 2.68 12.82
CA ILE A 279 -2.94 3.49 12.19
C ILE A 279 -1.84 3.83 13.20
N VAL A 280 -2.19 4.31 14.39
CA VAL A 280 -1.25 4.60 15.49
C VAL A 280 -0.47 3.35 15.89
N GLU A 281 -1.14 2.21 16.05
CA GLU A 281 -0.50 0.94 16.39
C GLU A 281 0.53 0.51 15.35
N ILE A 282 0.18 0.60 14.06
CA ILE A 282 1.07 0.27 12.95
C ILE A 282 2.26 1.24 12.89
N ASN A 283 2.03 2.54 13.07
CA ASN A 283 3.09 3.54 13.13
C ASN A 283 4.03 3.32 14.33
N ASN A 284 3.49 2.95 15.49
CA ASN A 284 4.29 2.63 16.67
C ASN A 284 5.15 1.37 16.48
N ARG A 285 4.64 0.39 15.71
CA ARG A 285 5.37 -0.85 15.41
C ARG A 285 6.46 -0.66 14.37
N TYR A 286 6.18 0.07 13.30
CA TYR A 286 7.06 0.13 12.13
C TYR A 286 7.72 1.49 11.89
N GLY A 287 7.29 2.53 12.60
CA GLY A 287 7.63 3.93 12.32
C GLY A 287 6.55 4.60 11.47
N GLU A 288 6.63 5.91 11.36
CA GLU A 288 5.65 6.69 10.62
C GLU A 288 5.61 6.32 9.14
N LEU A 289 4.44 5.88 8.68
CA LEU A 289 4.14 5.61 7.29
C LEU A 289 3.38 6.78 6.67
N ASP A 290 3.57 6.98 5.38
CA ASP A 290 2.77 7.96 4.63
C ASP A 290 1.44 7.32 4.18
N TRP A 291 0.39 7.61 4.93
CA TRP A 291 -0.94 7.05 4.72
C TRP A 291 -1.64 7.54 3.44
N ARG A 292 -1.03 8.47 2.70
CA ARG A 292 -1.48 8.87 1.36
C ARG A 292 -1.05 7.88 0.29
N LEU A 293 -0.16 6.93 0.63
CA LEU A 293 0.46 5.98 -0.29
C LEU A 293 -0.11 4.56 -0.12
N PRO A 294 -0.18 3.78 -1.20
CA PRO A 294 -0.82 2.47 -1.20
C PRO A 294 -0.12 1.43 -0.32
N GLU A 295 1.19 1.53 -0.13
CA GLU A 295 1.98 0.58 0.67
C GLU A 295 1.51 0.55 2.13
N ALA A 296 1.20 1.72 2.72
CA ALA A 296 0.66 1.80 4.09
C ALA A 296 -0.70 1.09 4.21
N HIS A 297 -1.54 1.19 3.19
CA HIS A 297 -2.82 0.49 3.15
C HIS A 297 -2.65 -1.03 2.98
N ALA A 298 -1.68 -1.48 2.19
CA ALA A 298 -1.38 -2.90 2.07
C ALA A 298 -0.95 -3.50 3.41
N ILE A 299 -0.08 -2.79 4.17
CA ILE A 299 0.32 -3.17 5.52
C ILE A 299 -0.89 -3.23 6.46
N TYR A 300 -1.77 -2.21 6.42
CA TYR A 300 -2.96 -2.14 7.24
C TYR A 300 -3.87 -3.35 7.04
N TRP A 301 -4.22 -3.65 5.78
CA TRP A 301 -5.13 -4.75 5.47
C TRP A 301 -4.51 -6.11 5.79
N ALA A 302 -3.25 -6.33 5.48
CA ALA A 302 -2.56 -7.58 5.81
C ALA A 302 -2.45 -7.78 7.33
N THR A 303 -2.23 -6.72 8.10
CA THR A 303 -2.24 -6.76 9.58
C THR A 303 -3.59 -7.19 10.11
N LEU A 304 -4.69 -6.61 9.61
CA LEU A 304 -6.04 -7.02 9.98
C LEU A 304 -6.33 -8.47 9.58
N GLY A 305 -5.79 -8.94 8.44
CA GLY A 305 -5.92 -10.33 8.00
C GLY A 305 -5.32 -11.31 9.00
N ILE A 306 -4.16 -10.99 9.57
CA ILE A 306 -3.53 -11.80 10.63
C ILE A 306 -4.33 -11.74 11.94
N GLU A 307 -4.83 -10.57 12.32
CA GLU A 307 -5.52 -10.38 13.59
C GLU A 307 -6.91 -11.01 13.63
N HIS A 308 -7.63 -10.99 12.51
CA HIS A 308 -9.01 -11.47 12.45
C HIS A 308 -9.12 -12.94 12.07
N GLN A 309 -8.05 -13.57 11.58
CA GLN A 309 -8.07 -14.98 11.20
C GLN A 309 -8.40 -15.91 12.38
N LEU A 310 -9.06 -17.00 12.10
CA LEU A 310 -9.45 -17.99 13.12
C LEU A 310 -8.33 -18.98 13.44
N THR A 311 -7.35 -19.13 12.55
CA THR A 311 -6.21 -20.03 12.73
C THR A 311 -5.22 -19.47 13.76
N LYS A 312 -4.51 -20.35 14.47
CA LYS A 312 -3.51 -19.93 15.49
C LYS A 312 -2.25 -19.37 14.83
N GLU A 313 -1.82 -20.00 13.74
CA GLU A 313 -0.62 -19.59 13.01
C GLU A 313 -0.95 -18.47 12.04
N PRO A 314 -0.16 -17.38 12.02
CA PRO A 314 -0.36 -16.29 11.09
C PRO A 314 -0.32 -16.74 9.63
N ASP A 315 -1.20 -16.19 8.80
CA ASP A 315 -1.18 -16.45 7.36
C ASP A 315 0.10 -15.92 6.72
N VAL A 316 0.88 -16.82 6.14
CA VAL A 316 2.20 -16.50 5.56
C VAL A 316 2.11 -15.50 4.40
N ASN A 317 0.98 -15.42 3.70
CA ASN A 317 0.82 -14.48 2.59
C ASN A 317 0.56 -13.06 3.11
N CYS A 318 -0.19 -12.93 4.21
CA CYS A 318 -0.35 -11.66 4.91
C CYS A 318 0.99 -11.18 5.50
N GLU A 319 1.79 -12.08 6.12
CA GLU A 319 3.12 -11.74 6.61
C GLU A 319 4.07 -11.28 5.49
N ARG A 320 4.07 -11.98 4.35
CA ARG A 320 4.82 -11.55 3.16
C ARG A 320 4.35 -10.19 2.64
N MET A 321 3.04 -9.96 2.64
CA MET A 321 2.48 -8.68 2.22
C MET A 321 2.99 -7.53 3.09
N ILE A 322 3.03 -7.72 4.41
CA ILE A 322 3.55 -6.73 5.36
C ILE A 322 5.03 -6.46 5.07
N SER A 323 5.87 -7.50 5.08
CA SER A 323 7.32 -7.34 4.92
C SER A 323 7.71 -6.74 3.56
N GLN A 324 7.04 -7.13 2.48
CA GLN A 324 7.28 -6.58 1.15
C GLN A 324 6.81 -5.12 1.05
N SER A 325 5.61 -4.80 1.57
CA SER A 325 5.09 -3.42 1.55
C SER A 325 5.91 -2.48 2.44
N LEU A 326 6.49 -2.97 3.53
CA LEU A 326 7.45 -2.23 4.34
C LEU A 326 8.74 -1.95 3.54
N ALA A 327 9.27 -2.95 2.82
CA ALA A 327 10.43 -2.76 1.96
C ALA A 327 10.15 -1.78 0.82
N ASP A 328 8.95 -1.79 0.24
CA ASP A 328 8.51 -0.82 -0.77
C ASP A 328 8.33 0.58 -0.15
N SER A 329 7.76 0.69 1.05
CA SER A 329 7.67 1.93 1.82
C SER A 329 9.04 2.50 2.16
N PHE A 330 10.03 1.64 2.43
CA PHE A 330 11.41 2.11 2.57
C PHE A 330 11.90 2.76 1.27
N LYS A 331 11.68 2.14 0.10
CA LYS A 331 12.20 2.62 -1.20
C LYS A 331 11.55 3.91 -1.68
N ALA A 332 10.24 4.07 -1.48
CA ALA A 332 9.45 5.15 -2.07
C ALA A 332 8.24 5.57 -1.20
N GLY A 333 8.32 5.36 0.11
CA GLY A 333 7.20 5.51 1.03
C GLY A 333 7.03 6.90 1.63
N ARG A 334 7.54 7.96 1.00
CA ARG A 334 7.30 9.36 1.37
C ARG A 334 6.92 10.17 0.15
N LEU A 335 5.76 10.81 0.21
CA LEU A 335 5.26 11.69 -0.85
C LEU A 335 5.78 13.12 -0.60
N LEU A 336 6.81 13.52 -1.36
CA LEU A 336 7.46 14.84 -1.23
C LEU A 336 6.75 15.92 -2.03
N VAL A 337 6.39 15.63 -3.29
CA VAL A 337 5.66 16.56 -4.14
C VAL A 337 4.35 15.95 -4.56
N PHE A 338 3.32 16.73 -4.42
CA PHE A 338 1.97 16.37 -4.76
C PHE A 338 1.24 17.56 -5.40
N ASP A 339 0.75 17.37 -6.61
CA ASP A 339 -0.15 18.31 -7.28
C ASP A 339 -1.40 17.53 -7.72
N ARG A 340 -2.57 17.95 -7.22
CA ARG A 340 -3.87 17.33 -7.55
C ARG A 340 -4.16 17.32 -9.04
N ASN A 341 -3.69 18.33 -9.76
CA ASN A 341 -3.99 18.54 -11.16
C ASN A 341 -2.93 17.97 -12.11
N ASN A 342 -1.77 17.56 -11.57
CA ASN A 342 -0.66 17.05 -12.35
C ASN A 342 -0.01 15.81 -11.70
N PHE A 343 -0.58 14.63 -11.98
CA PHE A 343 -0.05 13.37 -11.46
C PHE A 343 1.39 13.05 -11.91
N LYS A 344 1.87 13.70 -12.99
CA LYS A 344 3.25 13.50 -13.47
C LYS A 344 4.29 14.23 -12.61
N SER A 345 3.87 15.18 -11.79
CA SER A 345 4.75 15.90 -10.86
C SER A 345 4.94 15.17 -9.53
N LEU A 346 4.27 14.03 -9.33
CA LEU A 346 4.35 13.24 -8.11
C LEU A 346 5.79 12.75 -7.89
N LEU A 347 6.38 13.11 -6.76
CA LEU A 347 7.71 12.67 -6.37
C LEU A 347 7.66 11.92 -5.05
N LEU A 348 8.28 10.74 -5.07
CA LEU A 348 8.42 9.86 -3.92
C LEU A 348 9.87 9.83 -3.45
N ALA A 349 10.08 9.66 -2.15
CA ALA A 349 11.39 9.50 -1.52
C ALA A 349 11.40 8.29 -0.58
N PRO A 350 12.60 7.77 -0.26
CA PRO A 350 12.76 6.72 0.73
C PRO A 350 12.31 7.15 2.13
N ASN A 351 11.77 6.19 2.88
CA ASN A 351 11.51 6.35 4.30
C ASN A 351 12.62 5.66 5.11
N PHE A 352 13.67 6.39 5.45
CA PHE A 352 14.82 5.85 6.19
C PHE A 352 14.54 5.52 7.65
N ASN A 353 13.43 6.01 8.21
CA ASN A 353 13.11 5.83 9.63
C ASN A 353 12.61 4.42 9.96
N ILE A 354 12.19 3.66 8.95
CA ILE A 354 11.59 2.32 9.15
C ILE A 354 12.59 1.16 8.98
N VAL A 355 13.86 1.42 8.66
CA VAL A 355 14.84 0.35 8.31
C VAL A 355 14.97 -0.70 9.39
N ASP A 356 15.13 -0.29 10.65
CA ASP A 356 15.28 -1.24 11.78
C ASP A 356 14.00 -2.04 12.01
N ALA A 357 12.84 -1.43 11.81
CA ALA A 357 11.56 -2.12 11.93
C ALA A 357 11.36 -3.15 10.80
N VAL A 358 11.75 -2.82 9.57
CA VAL A 358 11.69 -3.76 8.43
C VAL A 358 12.61 -4.95 8.67
N LYS A 359 13.85 -4.68 9.09
CA LYS A 359 14.83 -5.74 9.45
C LYS A 359 14.25 -6.69 10.50
N LYS A 360 13.72 -6.12 11.59
CA LYS A 360 13.11 -6.88 12.67
C LYS A 360 11.90 -7.69 12.20
N GLU A 361 11.04 -7.13 11.35
CA GLU A 361 9.87 -7.86 10.84
C GLU A 361 10.28 -9.11 10.03
N PHE A 362 11.32 -9.04 9.18
CA PHE A 362 11.85 -10.22 8.50
C PHE A 362 12.39 -11.28 9.48
N GLU A 363 13.04 -10.86 10.56
CA GLU A 363 13.53 -11.74 11.62
C GLU A 363 12.37 -12.40 12.37
N ASP A 364 11.37 -11.63 12.78
CA ASP A 364 10.19 -12.10 13.49
C ASP A 364 9.38 -13.10 12.64
N ILE A 365 9.22 -12.84 11.34
CA ILE A 365 8.56 -13.77 10.41
C ILE A 365 9.40 -15.06 10.26
N TYR A 366 10.73 -14.93 10.12
CA TYR A 366 11.61 -16.12 10.07
C TYR A 366 11.46 -16.98 11.31
N GLU A 367 11.39 -16.37 12.50
CA GLU A 367 11.23 -17.12 13.76
C GLU A 367 9.89 -17.87 13.81
N ARG A 368 8.82 -17.32 13.25
CA ARG A 368 7.51 -17.97 13.18
C ARG A 368 7.45 -19.03 12.07
N GLN A 369 7.85 -18.68 10.86
CA GLN A 369 7.68 -19.51 9.66
C GLN A 369 8.85 -20.49 9.39
N LYS A 370 10.02 -20.26 10.02
CA LYS A 370 11.28 -21.04 9.83
C LYS A 370 11.72 -21.15 8.36
N SER A 371 11.27 -20.27 7.49
CA SER A 371 11.64 -20.26 6.08
C SER A 371 12.84 -19.35 5.80
N LYS A 372 13.93 -19.94 5.31
CA LYS A 372 15.17 -19.23 4.98
C LYS A 372 14.99 -18.13 3.92
N SER A 373 13.89 -18.17 3.16
CA SER A 373 13.57 -17.11 2.20
C SER A 373 13.42 -15.73 2.84
N PHE A 374 12.96 -15.66 4.10
CA PHE A 374 12.85 -14.40 4.83
C PHE A 374 14.20 -13.85 5.27
N LEU A 375 15.17 -14.73 5.59
CA LEU A 375 16.55 -14.28 5.87
C LEU A 375 17.23 -13.75 4.60
N ALA A 376 17.05 -14.42 3.47
CA ALA A 376 17.56 -13.93 2.20
C ALA A 376 16.89 -12.60 1.79
N ALA A 377 15.59 -12.44 2.05
CA ALA A 377 14.89 -11.18 1.81
C ALA A 377 15.41 -10.06 2.72
N LYS A 378 15.70 -10.36 4.01
CA LYS A 378 16.34 -9.42 4.94
C LYS A 378 17.72 -8.98 4.43
N GLU A 379 18.56 -9.93 4.00
CA GLU A 379 19.89 -9.63 3.46
C GLU A 379 19.80 -8.70 2.25
N ASN A 380 18.94 -9.01 1.28
CA ASN A 380 18.72 -8.17 0.10
C ASN A 380 18.18 -6.78 0.48
N PHE A 381 17.22 -6.71 1.40
CA PHE A 381 16.70 -5.44 1.89
C PHE A 381 17.80 -4.58 2.55
N MET A 382 18.67 -5.18 3.36
CA MET A 382 19.78 -4.47 4.00
C MET A 382 20.78 -3.94 2.99
N VAL A 383 21.05 -4.68 1.92
CA VAL A 383 21.87 -4.21 0.78
C VAL A 383 21.21 -2.99 0.14
N ASP A 384 19.93 -3.07 -0.22
CA ASP A 384 19.16 -1.96 -0.79
C ASP A 384 19.17 -0.73 0.14
N ALA A 385 19.05 -0.96 1.47
CA ALA A 385 19.06 0.10 2.47
C ALA A 385 20.42 0.82 2.52
N ILE A 386 21.52 0.09 2.53
CA ILE A 386 22.89 0.64 2.55
C ILE A 386 23.13 1.49 1.30
N VAL A 387 22.81 0.94 0.13
CA VAL A 387 23.00 1.63 -1.15
C VAL A 387 22.13 2.89 -1.23
N SER A 388 20.87 2.79 -0.83
CA SER A 388 19.98 3.95 -0.83
C SER A 388 20.45 5.02 0.15
N MET A 389 20.85 4.66 1.36
CA MET A 389 21.39 5.61 2.34
C MET A 389 22.68 6.28 1.85
N TYR A 390 23.56 5.52 1.19
CA TYR A 390 24.75 6.10 0.56
C TYR A 390 24.37 7.16 -0.48
N ASN A 391 23.39 6.84 -1.35
CA ASN A 391 22.93 7.76 -2.40
C ASN A 391 22.29 9.04 -1.86
N PHE A 392 21.75 8.99 -0.65
CA PHE A 392 21.14 10.13 0.05
C PHE A 392 22.08 10.80 1.07
N GLY A 393 23.39 10.54 1.00
CA GLY A 393 24.39 11.17 1.85
C GLY A 393 24.43 10.69 3.29
N LYS A 394 23.61 9.69 3.66
CA LYS A 394 23.54 9.17 5.03
C LYS A 394 24.65 8.15 5.32
N TYR A 395 25.88 8.56 5.08
CA TYR A 395 27.05 7.69 5.09
C TYR A 395 27.27 6.97 6.42
N THR A 396 27.10 7.65 7.54
CA THR A 396 27.31 7.08 8.89
C THR A 396 26.38 5.89 9.14
N LYS A 397 25.09 6.03 8.82
CA LYS A 397 24.13 4.93 8.96
C LYS A 397 24.37 3.80 7.96
N ALA A 398 24.71 4.16 6.72
CA ALA A 398 25.05 3.16 5.69
C ALA A 398 26.26 2.30 6.11
N GLU A 399 27.33 2.92 6.65
CA GLU A 399 28.50 2.19 7.16
C GLU A 399 28.14 1.31 8.36
N GLN A 400 27.30 1.80 9.27
CA GLN A 400 26.82 1.01 10.41
C GLN A 400 26.13 -0.28 9.94
N TYR A 401 25.20 -0.19 9.00
CA TYR A 401 24.49 -1.36 8.47
C TYR A 401 25.40 -2.28 7.65
N LEU A 402 26.40 -1.74 6.94
CA LEU A 402 27.40 -2.57 6.25
C LEU A 402 28.26 -3.34 7.25
N LEU A 403 28.60 -2.74 8.39
CA LEU A 403 29.30 -3.41 9.49
C LEU A 403 28.43 -4.52 10.13
N GLU A 404 27.13 -4.33 10.24
CA GLU A 404 26.19 -5.38 10.69
C GLU A 404 26.20 -6.57 9.72
N LEU A 405 26.08 -6.34 8.40
CA LEU A 405 26.16 -7.42 7.40
C LEU A 405 27.51 -8.16 7.44
N ARG A 406 28.62 -7.44 7.66
CA ARG A 406 29.96 -8.08 7.83
C ARG A 406 29.99 -9.04 9.02
N LYS A 407 29.36 -8.67 10.13
CA LYS A 407 29.28 -9.51 11.33
C LYS A 407 28.36 -10.71 11.14
N GLU A 408 27.24 -10.50 10.46
CA GLU A 408 26.27 -11.56 10.20
C GLU A 408 26.76 -12.57 9.15
N TYR A 409 27.48 -12.07 8.12
CA TYR A 409 27.99 -12.86 7.00
C TYR A 409 29.53 -12.75 6.88
N PRO A 410 30.32 -13.22 7.86
CA PRO A 410 31.78 -12.99 7.89
C PRO A 410 32.54 -13.67 6.75
N GLY A 411 31.97 -14.70 6.14
CA GLY A 411 32.51 -15.42 4.99
C GLY A 411 32.26 -14.76 3.64
N ASN A 412 31.35 -13.77 3.57
CA ASN A 412 30.95 -13.15 2.30
C ASN A 412 31.92 -12.02 1.89
N PRO A 413 32.72 -12.17 0.84
CA PRO A 413 33.67 -11.15 0.39
C PRO A 413 32.98 -9.86 -0.10
N ARG A 414 31.69 -9.93 -0.46
CA ARG A 414 30.89 -8.79 -0.92
C ARG A 414 30.86 -7.67 0.12
N TYR A 415 30.75 -8.00 1.41
CA TYR A 415 30.63 -7.03 2.50
C TYR A 415 31.95 -6.54 3.09
N ARG A 416 33.12 -7.05 2.62
CA ARG A 416 34.45 -6.64 3.11
C ARG A 416 34.99 -5.36 2.46
N LYS A 417 34.29 -4.84 1.45
CA LYS A 417 34.68 -3.65 0.69
C LYS A 417 34.43 -2.36 1.49
N SER A 418 35.08 -1.26 1.11
CA SER A 418 34.68 0.07 1.60
C SER A 418 33.20 0.35 1.23
N LEU A 419 32.55 1.25 1.98
CA LEU A 419 31.16 1.61 1.70
C LEU A 419 30.99 2.13 0.25
N GLU A 420 31.92 2.94 -0.22
CA GLU A 420 31.89 3.50 -1.58
C GLU A 420 32.02 2.39 -2.65
N GLU A 421 33.03 1.51 -2.51
CA GLU A 421 33.21 0.38 -3.43
C GLU A 421 32.00 -0.57 -3.40
N PHE A 422 31.43 -0.80 -2.22
CA PHE A 422 30.24 -1.62 -2.07
C PHE A 422 29.07 -1.00 -2.83
N ALA A 423 28.74 0.26 -2.55
CA ALA A 423 27.59 0.92 -3.17
C ALA A 423 27.72 1.03 -4.70
N ILE A 424 28.90 1.38 -5.22
CA ILE A 424 29.14 1.45 -6.66
C ILE A 424 29.00 0.07 -7.30
N LYS A 425 29.54 -0.96 -6.67
CA LYS A 425 29.48 -2.32 -7.23
C LYS A 425 28.05 -2.86 -7.28
N GLU A 426 27.25 -2.62 -6.24
CA GLU A 426 25.85 -3.01 -6.21
C GLU A 426 25.07 -2.35 -7.37
N TRP A 427 25.23 -1.04 -7.56
CA TRP A 427 24.67 -0.33 -8.71
C TRP A 427 25.11 -0.93 -10.05
N MET A 428 26.39 -1.33 -10.14
CA MET A 428 26.94 -1.87 -11.37
C MET A 428 26.55 -3.34 -11.60
N GLU A 429 26.28 -4.11 -10.56
CA GLU A 429 25.76 -5.47 -10.70
C GLU A 429 24.34 -5.45 -11.25
N ASP A 430 23.49 -4.52 -10.79
CA ASP A 430 22.17 -4.26 -11.37
C ASP A 430 22.26 -3.78 -12.85
N ALA A 431 23.36 -3.12 -13.20
CA ALA A 431 23.62 -2.60 -14.56
C ALA A 431 24.52 -3.51 -15.43
N LYS A 432 25.02 -4.64 -14.91
CA LYS A 432 26.09 -5.45 -15.54
C LYS A 432 25.68 -6.06 -16.89
N ASP A 433 24.41 -6.38 -17.03
CA ASP A 433 23.79 -6.77 -18.29
C ASP A 433 23.15 -5.57 -19.01
N GLY A 434 23.33 -4.37 -18.44
CA GLY A 434 22.75 -3.14 -18.90
C GLY A 434 23.44 -2.57 -20.12
N SER A 435 22.68 -2.27 -21.16
CA SER A 435 23.14 -1.46 -22.28
C SER A 435 23.62 -0.08 -21.80
N MET A 436 24.49 0.58 -22.55
CA MET A 436 24.86 2.00 -22.31
C MET A 436 23.63 2.88 -22.00
N LYS A 437 22.51 2.61 -22.66
CA LYS A 437 21.24 3.33 -22.46
C LYS A 437 20.71 3.19 -21.03
N GLN A 438 20.88 2.02 -20.39
CA GLN A 438 20.46 1.80 -19.01
C GLN A 438 21.35 2.54 -18.02
N VAL A 439 22.68 2.46 -18.20
CA VAL A 439 23.64 3.21 -17.37
C VAL A 439 23.41 4.72 -17.47
N MET A 440 23.19 5.21 -18.69
CA MET A 440 22.83 6.61 -18.92
C MET A 440 21.52 6.99 -18.25
N GLY A 441 20.49 6.13 -18.31
CA GLY A 441 19.23 6.35 -17.60
C GLY A 441 19.40 6.46 -16.08
N ILE A 442 20.31 5.67 -15.49
CA ILE A 442 20.64 5.75 -14.06
C ILE A 442 21.32 7.10 -13.75
N ILE A 443 22.34 7.49 -14.53
CA ILE A 443 23.05 8.77 -14.36
C ILE A 443 22.09 9.94 -14.51
N ASP A 444 21.26 9.94 -15.54
CA ASP A 444 20.25 10.98 -15.79
C ASP A 444 19.26 11.09 -14.62
N GLY A 445 18.80 9.94 -14.11
CA GLY A 445 17.89 9.87 -12.96
C GLY A 445 18.50 10.41 -11.66
N LEU A 446 19.78 10.11 -11.41
CA LEU A 446 20.51 10.63 -10.25
C LEU A 446 20.74 12.15 -10.37
N LEU A 447 21.15 12.63 -11.53
CA LEU A 447 21.32 14.06 -11.78
C LEU A 447 19.99 14.82 -11.69
N PHE A 448 18.90 14.25 -12.21
CA PHE A 448 17.57 14.84 -12.07
C PHE A 448 17.19 14.99 -10.59
N ARG A 449 17.38 13.94 -9.78
CA ARG A 449 17.13 13.99 -8.33
C ARG A 449 18.03 15.00 -7.63
N SER A 450 19.31 15.09 -8.00
CA SER A 450 20.22 16.12 -7.48
C SER A 450 19.67 17.52 -7.71
N MET A 451 19.25 17.85 -8.94
CA MET A 451 18.65 19.15 -9.26
C MET A 451 17.36 19.41 -8.51
N TYR A 452 16.57 18.36 -8.32
CA TYR A 452 15.34 18.45 -7.56
C TYR A 452 15.58 18.79 -6.09
N TYR A 453 16.44 18.03 -5.40
CA TYR A 453 16.76 18.28 -3.99
C TYR A 453 17.43 19.64 -3.79
N LEU A 454 18.27 20.06 -4.74
CA LEU A 454 18.87 21.39 -4.73
C LEU A 454 17.81 22.50 -4.80
N ALA A 455 16.78 22.33 -5.64
CA ALA A 455 15.69 23.29 -5.77
C ALA A 455 14.85 23.44 -4.49
N TYR A 456 14.81 22.40 -3.65
CA TYR A 456 14.12 22.40 -2.36
C TYR A 456 15.04 22.69 -1.16
N GLY A 457 16.30 23.08 -1.41
CA GLY A 457 17.25 23.49 -0.37
C GLY A 457 17.96 22.33 0.35
N ASP A 458 17.69 21.05 -0.03
CA ASP A 458 18.40 19.89 0.51
C ASP A 458 19.71 19.68 -0.25
N THR A 459 20.69 20.52 0.08
CA THR A 459 22.01 20.54 -0.58
C THR A 459 22.80 19.27 -0.30
N GLU A 460 22.67 18.67 0.88
CA GLU A 460 23.39 17.45 1.26
C GLU A 460 22.96 16.28 0.37
N THR A 461 21.67 16.06 0.23
CA THR A 461 21.09 15.02 -0.63
C THR A 461 21.40 15.30 -2.11
N ALA A 462 21.34 16.55 -2.54
CA ALA A 462 21.67 16.95 -3.91
C ALA A 462 23.11 16.59 -4.28
N VAL A 463 24.08 16.95 -3.43
CA VAL A 463 25.51 16.63 -3.62
C VAL A 463 25.76 15.13 -3.61
N ALA A 464 25.10 14.37 -2.73
CA ALA A 464 25.25 12.92 -2.67
C ALA A 464 24.80 12.25 -3.97
N HIS A 465 23.66 12.65 -4.54
CA HIS A 465 23.17 12.14 -5.81
C HIS A 465 24.10 12.50 -6.98
N GLU A 466 24.62 13.72 -7.02
CA GLU A 466 25.57 14.14 -8.05
C GLU A 466 26.87 13.33 -7.96
N LYS A 467 27.41 13.16 -6.75
CA LYS A 467 28.62 12.35 -6.52
C LYS A 467 28.42 10.91 -6.97
N MET A 468 27.26 10.31 -6.68
CA MET A 468 26.97 8.95 -7.12
C MET A 468 26.89 8.86 -8.65
N ALA A 469 26.23 9.81 -9.31
CA ALA A 469 26.19 9.88 -10.77
C ALA A 469 27.59 9.96 -11.38
N GLN A 470 28.46 10.77 -10.79
CA GLN A 470 29.86 10.92 -11.22
C GLN A 470 30.67 9.63 -11.01
N ASN A 471 30.46 8.95 -9.88
CA ASN A 471 31.13 7.69 -9.58
C ASN A 471 30.72 6.59 -10.56
N ILE A 472 29.42 6.45 -10.84
CA ILE A 472 28.91 5.48 -11.83
C ILE A 472 29.46 5.78 -13.24
N TYR A 473 29.46 7.07 -13.65
CA TYR A 473 30.03 7.49 -14.91
C TYR A 473 31.52 7.12 -15.01
N SER A 474 32.30 7.44 -13.98
CA SER A 474 33.74 7.18 -13.92
C SER A 474 34.05 5.68 -13.95
N TYR A 475 33.31 4.88 -13.19
CA TYR A 475 33.44 3.42 -13.18
C TYR A 475 33.09 2.81 -14.53
N TYR A 476 31.96 3.22 -15.13
CA TYR A 476 31.55 2.74 -16.45
C TYR A 476 32.59 3.08 -17.52
N ARG A 477 33.09 4.31 -17.48
CA ARG A 477 34.16 4.76 -18.36
C ARG A 477 35.44 3.91 -18.23
N GLN A 478 35.80 3.57 -17.00
CA GLN A 478 36.97 2.73 -16.72
C GLN A 478 36.77 1.27 -17.19
N SER A 479 35.59 0.71 -16.98
CA SER A 479 35.26 -0.67 -17.35
C SER A 479 35.24 -0.89 -18.85
N GLN A 480 34.90 0.11 -19.67
CA GLN A 480 34.79 0.02 -21.11
C GLN A 480 36.15 0.20 -21.85
N GLY A 481 37.17 0.75 -21.20
CA GLY A 481 38.52 0.90 -21.73
C GLY A 481 38.58 1.51 -23.13
N ALA A 482 39.34 0.90 -24.04
CA ALA A 482 39.55 1.37 -25.42
C ALA A 482 38.28 1.32 -26.32
N SER A 483 37.22 0.65 -25.91
CA SER A 483 35.94 0.60 -26.65
C SER A 483 35.12 1.87 -26.53
N LEU A 484 35.43 2.77 -25.58
CA LEU A 484 34.75 4.03 -25.31
C LEU A 484 34.65 4.94 -26.55
N ASN A 485 35.64 4.97 -27.40
CA ASN A 485 35.65 5.78 -28.63
C ASN A 485 34.61 5.32 -29.66
N ARG A 486 34.11 4.08 -29.52
CA ARG A 486 33.05 3.51 -30.37
C ARG A 486 31.63 3.66 -29.76
N VAL A 487 31.54 3.88 -28.46
CA VAL A 487 30.28 3.82 -27.71
C VAL A 487 29.58 5.22 -27.65
N GLY A 488 30.30 6.31 -27.98
CA GLY A 488 29.69 7.65 -28.09
C GLY A 488 29.19 8.22 -26.75
N LEU A 489 29.81 7.85 -25.62
CA LEU A 489 29.46 8.39 -24.31
C LEU A 489 29.84 9.87 -24.22
N ALA A 490 28.84 10.75 -24.04
CA ALA A 490 29.09 12.18 -23.88
C ALA A 490 29.89 12.48 -22.60
N PRO A 491 30.73 13.53 -22.57
CA PRO A 491 31.42 13.96 -21.37
C PRO A 491 30.44 14.26 -20.24
N TYR A 492 30.80 13.89 -19.00
CA TYR A 492 29.94 14.09 -17.82
C TYR A 492 29.42 15.54 -17.67
N PRO A 493 30.24 16.60 -17.88
CA PRO A 493 29.75 17.98 -17.81
C PRO A 493 28.64 18.29 -18.81
N GLU A 494 28.69 17.70 -20.00
CA GLU A 494 27.66 17.88 -21.04
C GLU A 494 26.34 17.20 -20.61
N ILE A 495 26.42 15.98 -20.06
CA ILE A 495 25.28 15.27 -19.51
C ILE A 495 24.63 16.08 -18.40
N LYS A 496 25.43 16.57 -17.44
CA LYS A 496 24.95 17.41 -16.34
C LYS A 496 24.27 18.68 -16.84
N THR A 497 24.90 19.38 -17.79
CA THR A 497 24.33 20.61 -18.37
C THR A 497 23.00 20.34 -19.06
N LYS A 498 22.87 19.24 -19.81
CA LYS A 498 21.62 18.84 -20.45
C LYS A 498 20.51 18.59 -19.43
N ILE A 499 20.82 17.90 -18.32
CA ILE A 499 19.85 17.63 -17.26
C ILE A 499 19.43 18.91 -16.56
N ILE A 500 20.36 19.82 -16.23
CA ILE A 500 20.05 21.14 -15.67
C ILE A 500 19.08 21.90 -16.58
N SER A 501 19.40 21.98 -17.88
CA SER A 501 18.55 22.67 -18.84
C SER A 501 17.16 22.05 -18.93
N SER A 502 17.09 20.72 -18.92
CA SER A 502 15.82 19.98 -18.91
C SER A 502 14.99 20.25 -17.63
N CYS A 503 15.63 20.27 -16.46
CA CYS A 503 14.95 20.58 -15.19
C CYS A 503 14.41 22.01 -15.19
N LEU A 504 15.21 22.99 -15.61
CA LEU A 504 14.80 24.40 -15.69
C LEU A 504 13.64 24.63 -16.67
N ALA A 505 13.54 23.81 -17.72
CA ALA A 505 12.46 23.91 -18.71
C ALA A 505 11.17 23.21 -18.28
N ASN A 506 11.29 22.10 -17.53
CA ASN A 506 10.15 21.21 -17.28
C ASN A 506 9.63 21.25 -15.82
N PHE A 507 10.38 21.81 -14.87
CA PHE A 507 9.88 21.99 -13.51
C PHE A 507 8.78 23.06 -13.46
N PRO A 508 7.85 22.95 -12.49
CA PRO A 508 6.94 24.04 -12.18
C PRO A 508 7.70 25.34 -11.97
N LYS A 509 7.16 26.48 -12.39
CA LYS A 509 7.85 27.77 -12.39
C LYS A 509 8.53 28.09 -11.06
N GLN A 510 7.84 27.91 -9.96
CA GLN A 510 8.38 28.17 -8.62
C GLN A 510 9.61 27.30 -8.30
N VAL A 511 9.58 26.01 -8.66
CA VAL A 511 10.69 25.06 -8.45
C VAL A 511 11.88 25.41 -9.36
N SER A 512 11.59 25.77 -10.63
CA SER A 512 12.60 26.19 -11.59
C SER A 512 13.31 27.49 -11.15
N ASP A 513 12.55 28.46 -10.62
CA ASP A 513 13.12 29.71 -10.10
C ASP A 513 14.01 29.44 -8.87
N SER A 514 13.58 28.56 -7.94
CA SER A 514 14.40 28.13 -6.79
C SER A 514 15.67 27.40 -7.24
N LEU A 515 15.58 26.49 -8.21
CA LEU A 515 16.75 25.80 -8.77
C LEU A 515 17.74 26.79 -9.38
N ARG A 516 17.26 27.79 -10.12
CA ARG A 516 18.09 28.81 -10.74
C ARG A 516 18.85 29.60 -9.68
N ALA A 517 18.16 30.04 -8.62
CA ALA A 517 18.77 30.77 -7.51
C ALA A 517 19.86 29.92 -6.82
N ALA A 518 19.58 28.66 -6.50
CA ALA A 518 20.55 27.76 -5.87
C ALA A 518 21.77 27.48 -6.76
N LEU A 519 21.61 27.35 -8.08
CA LEU A 519 22.72 27.18 -9.02
C LEU A 519 23.57 28.44 -9.16
N GLU A 520 22.97 29.63 -9.05
CA GLU A 520 23.68 30.90 -9.06
C GLU A 520 24.49 31.08 -7.78
N GLU A 521 23.96 30.75 -6.63
CA GLU A 521 24.63 30.74 -5.34
C GLU A 521 25.87 29.85 -5.34
N GLN A 522 25.74 28.61 -5.88
CA GLN A 522 26.87 27.68 -6.03
C GLN A 522 27.97 28.26 -6.94
N LYS A 523 27.61 29.01 -8.01
CA LYS A 523 28.59 29.68 -8.88
C LYS A 523 29.32 30.83 -8.19
N VAL A 524 28.64 31.56 -7.32
CA VAL A 524 29.26 32.65 -6.52
C VAL A 524 30.25 32.07 -5.53
N LEU A 525 29.87 31.02 -4.77
CA LEU A 525 30.75 30.33 -3.82
C LEU A 525 31.99 29.75 -4.51
N THR A 526 31.84 29.13 -5.69
CA THR A 526 33.00 28.63 -6.44
C THR A 526 33.89 29.69 -7.04
N LYS A 527 33.41 30.92 -7.22
CA LYS A 527 34.25 32.09 -7.64
C LYS A 527 35.02 32.68 -6.46
N GLU A 528 34.40 32.77 -5.28
CA GLU A 528 35.04 33.25 -4.06
C GLU A 528 36.17 32.32 -3.58
N ASP A 529 35.93 30.99 -3.66
CA ASP A 529 36.95 29.98 -3.31
C ASP A 529 38.18 30.00 -4.26
N LYS A 530 38.03 30.47 -5.49
CA LYS A 530 39.12 30.64 -6.46
C LYS A 530 39.83 32.00 -6.30
N GLY A 531 39.25 32.92 -5.54
CA GLY A 531 39.79 34.30 -5.33
C GLY A 531 40.55 34.50 -4.03
N ALA A 532 40.50 33.56 -3.09
CA ALA A 532 41.22 33.68 -1.82
C ALA A 532 42.70 33.32 -2.00
N PRO A 533 43.66 34.24 -1.74
CA PRO A 533 45.07 33.91 -1.76
C PRO A 533 45.39 32.92 -0.64
N ARG A 534 46.01 31.80 -0.99
CA ARG A 534 46.58 30.90 0.02
C ARG A 534 47.66 31.66 0.75
N GLU A 535 47.39 32.12 1.97
CA GLU A 535 48.44 32.59 2.88
C GLU A 535 49.42 31.42 3.09
N LYS A 536 50.65 31.64 2.60
CA LYS A 536 51.79 30.83 2.98
C LYS A 536 52.04 31.11 4.46
N LYS A 537 51.82 30.16 5.33
CA LYS A 537 52.42 30.12 6.64
C LYS A 537 53.86 29.65 6.46
N ASP A 538 54.78 30.56 6.67
CA ASP A 538 56.18 30.26 6.94
C ASP A 538 56.35 29.55 8.29
#